data_632e0a0fcf59501f5679a18f3c9b67be
#
_entry.id   632e0a0fcf59501f5679a18f3c9b67be
#
_cell.length_a   1.000
_cell.length_b   1.000
_cell.length_c   1.000
_cell.angle_alpha   90.00
_cell.angle_beta   90.00
_cell.angle_gamma   90.00
#
_symmetry.space_group_name_H-M   'P 1'
#
loop_
_entity.id
_entity.type
_entity.pdbx_description
1 polymer ?
#
loop_
_entity_poly.entity_id
_entity_poly.type
_entity_poly.pdbx_seq_one_letter_code
_entity_poly.pdbx_strand_id
1 'polypeptide(L)'
;MLHLFLGLKSLVKVSRYHTDGSVFRLHYRVTVIALLAFTFIVTTRQYIAAPIMCIHTKEIPKDVLNTYCWIHPTYTLSSAHWKRVGIDVPHPGVDKTRDDRDKKHVKYYQWVGFCLFFQVSYLKTFTFNFVKY
;
A
#
# COMPACT_ATOMS: atom_id res chain seq x y z
N MET A 1 1.60 -25.05 11.67
CA MET A 1 2.38 -23.98 10.99
C MET A 1 3.46 -24.51 10.07
N LEU A 2 4.19 -25.56 10.45
CA LEU A 2 5.25 -26.13 9.60
C LEU A 2 4.76 -26.70 8.27
N HIS A 3 3.55 -27.30 8.24
CA HIS A 3 2.92 -27.82 7.01
C HIS A 3 2.55 -26.74 5.99
N LEU A 4 2.27 -25.53 6.45
CA LEU A 4 1.98 -24.39 5.56
C LEU A 4 3.24 -23.95 4.80
N PHE A 5 4.40 -23.97 5.46
CA PHE A 5 5.70 -23.67 4.84
C PHE A 5 6.17 -24.76 3.86
N LEU A 6 5.83 -26.02 4.10
CA LEU A 6 6.11 -27.12 3.17
C LEU A 6 5.26 -27.00 1.89
N GLY A 7 4.01 -26.59 2.01
CA GLY A 7 3.16 -26.27 0.85
C GLY A 7 3.69 -25.10 0.00
N LEU A 8 4.23 -24.07 0.64
CA LEU A 8 4.89 -22.95 -0.05
C LEU A 8 6.17 -23.38 -0.79
N LYS A 9 6.92 -24.36 -0.25
CA LYS A 9 8.13 -24.89 -0.90
C LYS A 9 7.82 -25.68 -2.17
N SER A 10 6.65 -26.34 -2.26
CA SER A 10 6.21 -27.03 -3.47
C SER A 10 5.80 -26.06 -4.58
N LEU A 11 5.31 -24.86 -4.23
CA LEU A 11 5.01 -23.79 -5.17
C LEU A 11 6.27 -23.14 -5.77
N VAL A 12 7.45 -23.39 -5.17
CA VAL A 12 8.75 -22.83 -5.62
C VAL A 12 9.51 -23.81 -6.49
N LYS A 13 9.01 -25.04 -6.73
CA LYS A 13 9.67 -26.02 -7.61
C LYS A 13 9.55 -25.55 -9.08
N VAL A 14 10.52 -24.73 -9.48
CA VAL A 14 10.65 -24.21 -10.85
C VAL A 14 11.06 -25.36 -11.75
N SER A 15 10.13 -25.84 -12.56
CA SER A 15 10.47 -26.74 -13.68
C SER A 15 11.22 -25.93 -14.74
N ARG A 16 12.43 -26.36 -15.09
CA ARG A 16 13.26 -25.70 -16.10
C ARG A 16 12.80 -26.10 -17.49
N TYR A 17 11.84 -25.40 -18.04
CA TYR A 17 11.54 -25.48 -19.49
C TYR A 17 11.97 -24.19 -20.15
N HIS A 18 12.88 -24.29 -21.11
CA HIS A 18 13.50 -23.19 -21.87
C HIS A 18 12.70 -22.88 -23.14
N THR A 19 11.45 -22.44 -23.00
CA THR A 19 10.67 -21.98 -24.16
C THR A 19 10.64 -20.45 -24.28
N ASP A 20 11.09 -19.73 -23.26
CA ASP A 20 11.01 -18.28 -23.24
C ASP A 20 12.23 -17.60 -23.84
N GLY A 21 11.99 -16.61 -24.71
CA GLY A 21 13.03 -15.68 -25.14
C GLY A 21 13.69 -14.97 -23.95
N SER A 22 15.01 -14.72 -24.07
CA SER A 22 15.79 -14.06 -23.00
C SER A 22 15.21 -12.71 -22.58
N VAL A 23 14.60 -11.97 -23.50
CA VAL A 23 13.98 -10.66 -23.26
C VAL A 23 12.73 -10.82 -22.37
N PHE A 24 11.86 -11.78 -22.68
CA PHE A 24 10.65 -12.02 -21.87
C PHE A 24 11.00 -12.44 -20.44
N ARG A 25 12.00 -13.31 -20.29
CA ARG A 25 12.50 -13.73 -18.97
C ARG A 25 13.10 -12.57 -18.17
N LEU A 26 13.79 -11.65 -18.83
CA LEU A 26 14.31 -10.45 -18.19
C LEU A 26 13.16 -9.57 -17.67
N HIS A 27 12.16 -9.31 -18.51
CA HIS A 27 11.00 -8.47 -18.13
C HIS A 27 10.30 -8.99 -16.89
N TYR A 28 9.86 -10.23 -16.86
CA TYR A 28 9.12 -10.71 -15.69
C TYR A 28 9.99 -10.78 -14.42
N ARG A 29 11.28 -11.15 -14.53
CA ARG A 29 12.19 -11.18 -13.38
C ARG A 29 12.39 -9.79 -12.78
N VAL A 30 12.71 -8.81 -13.60
CA VAL A 30 12.93 -7.44 -13.15
C VAL A 30 11.66 -6.87 -12.53
N THR A 31 10.50 -7.08 -13.15
CA THR A 31 9.22 -6.60 -12.63
C THR A 31 8.88 -7.22 -11.27
N VAL A 32 9.06 -8.53 -11.11
CA VAL A 32 8.80 -9.21 -9.83
C VAL A 32 9.75 -8.72 -8.75
N ILE A 33 11.04 -8.55 -9.05
CA ILE A 33 12.03 -8.03 -8.09
C ILE A 33 11.69 -6.60 -7.68
N ALA A 34 11.35 -5.75 -8.64
CA ALA A 34 10.97 -4.36 -8.39
C ALA A 34 9.71 -4.28 -7.50
N LEU A 35 8.67 -5.04 -7.82
CA LEU A 35 7.44 -5.08 -7.02
C LEU A 35 7.68 -5.64 -5.61
N LEU A 36 8.52 -6.65 -5.45
CA LEU A 36 8.91 -7.16 -4.13
C LEU A 36 9.64 -6.10 -3.32
N ALA A 37 10.58 -5.38 -3.92
CA ALA A 37 11.30 -4.29 -3.27
C ALA A 37 10.33 -3.18 -2.81
N PHE A 38 9.41 -2.73 -3.67
CA PHE A 38 8.41 -1.74 -3.31
C PHE A 38 7.44 -2.23 -2.24
N THR A 39 6.99 -3.49 -2.31
CA THR A 39 6.16 -4.10 -1.26
C THR A 39 6.88 -4.06 0.08
N PHE A 40 8.16 -4.42 0.11
CA PHE A 40 8.96 -4.40 1.33
C PHE A 40 9.11 -2.98 1.89
N ILE A 41 9.44 -1.99 1.04
CA ILE A 41 9.58 -0.59 1.45
C ILE A 41 8.27 -0.04 2.02
N VAL A 42 7.15 -0.24 1.32
CA VAL A 42 5.83 0.24 1.75
C VAL A 42 5.41 -0.43 3.06
N THR A 43 5.56 -1.75 3.17
CA THR A 43 5.20 -2.50 4.37
C THR A 43 6.04 -2.07 5.57
N THR A 44 7.35 -1.89 5.38
CA THR A 44 8.24 -1.39 6.43
C THR A 44 7.82 0.00 6.92
N ARG A 45 7.46 0.89 6.01
CA ARG A 45 6.97 2.23 6.37
C ARG A 45 5.64 2.19 7.11
N GLN A 46 4.73 1.29 6.74
CA GLN A 46 3.42 1.19 7.37
C GLN A 46 3.45 0.56 8.77
N TYR A 47 4.32 -0.42 9.02
CA TYR A 47 4.30 -1.20 10.26
C TYR A 47 5.46 -0.91 11.22
N ILE A 48 6.61 -0.46 10.73
CA ILE A 48 7.79 -0.18 11.57
C ILE A 48 7.97 1.31 11.82
N ALA A 49 7.78 2.15 10.82
CA ALA A 49 7.79 3.59 10.99
C ALA A 49 6.38 4.08 11.37
N ALA A 50 6.27 5.12 12.19
CA ALA A 50 4.99 5.74 12.47
C ALA A 50 4.43 6.39 11.18
N PRO A 51 3.41 5.80 10.55
CA PRO A 51 2.92 6.27 9.24
C PRO A 51 2.16 7.58 9.34
N ILE A 52 1.70 7.92 10.53
CA ILE A 52 0.94 9.12 10.83
C ILE A 52 1.32 9.66 12.21
N MET A 53 1.38 10.96 12.34
CA MET A 53 1.54 11.65 13.62
C MET A 53 0.36 12.59 13.83
N CYS A 54 -0.42 12.32 14.89
CA CYS A 54 -1.53 13.18 15.28
C CYS A 54 -1.05 14.27 16.24
N ILE A 55 -1.55 15.49 16.06
CA ILE A 55 -1.36 16.57 17.03
C ILE A 55 -2.27 16.27 18.24
N HIS A 56 -1.72 16.17 19.42
CA HIS A 56 -2.44 15.77 20.63
C HIS A 56 -2.07 16.65 21.83
N THR A 57 -2.98 16.74 22.79
CA THR A 57 -2.75 17.24 24.14
C THR A 57 -2.15 16.12 25.00
N LYS A 58 -1.45 16.49 26.08
CA LYS A 58 -0.66 15.56 26.92
C LYS A 58 -1.47 14.47 27.66
N GLU A 59 -2.78 14.52 27.62
CA GLU A 59 -3.67 13.63 28.39
C GLU A 59 -3.83 12.22 27.78
N ILE A 60 -3.56 12.05 26.47
CA ILE A 60 -3.77 10.78 25.75
C ILE A 60 -2.41 10.21 25.31
N PRO A 61 -2.15 8.89 25.51
CA PRO A 61 -0.94 8.25 25.01
C PRO A 61 -0.82 8.38 23.48
N LYS A 62 0.37 8.76 23.01
CA LYS A 62 0.65 9.00 21.58
C LYS A 62 0.31 7.81 20.70
N ASP A 63 0.64 6.60 21.15
CA ASP A 63 0.50 5.38 20.36
C ASP A 63 -0.98 5.05 20.10
N VAL A 64 -1.83 5.25 21.10
CA VAL A 64 -3.28 5.04 20.97
C VAL A 64 -3.88 6.02 19.96
N LEU A 65 -3.49 7.30 20.05
CA LEU A 65 -4.01 8.33 19.18
C LEU A 65 -3.51 8.14 17.73
N ASN A 66 -2.25 7.84 17.53
CA ASN A 66 -1.68 7.58 16.19
C ASN A 66 -2.34 6.35 15.55
N THR A 67 -2.60 5.30 16.32
CA THR A 67 -3.32 4.12 15.84
C THR A 67 -4.74 4.46 15.44
N TYR A 68 -5.44 5.23 16.24
CA TYR A 68 -6.79 5.70 15.93
C TYR A 68 -6.82 6.53 14.63
N CYS A 69 -5.91 7.49 14.49
CA CYS A 69 -5.79 8.32 13.29
C CYS A 69 -5.42 7.51 12.04
N TRP A 70 -4.66 6.41 12.20
CA TRP A 70 -4.32 5.52 11.10
C TRP A 70 -5.52 4.69 10.62
N ILE A 71 -6.32 4.19 11.54
CA ILE A 71 -7.51 3.37 11.22
C ILE A 71 -8.63 4.25 10.65
N HIS A 72 -8.79 5.47 11.17
CA HIS A 72 -9.82 6.39 10.72
C HIS A 72 -9.50 6.92 9.31
N PRO A 73 -10.50 7.02 8.41
CA PRO A 73 -10.28 7.60 7.08
C PRO A 73 -9.90 9.07 7.19
N THR A 74 -8.92 9.50 6.41
CA THR A 74 -8.68 10.92 6.18
C THR A 74 -9.72 11.48 5.23
N TYR A 75 -10.01 12.78 5.33
CA TYR A 75 -10.92 13.44 4.39
C TYR A 75 -10.33 14.76 3.92
N THR A 76 -10.71 15.15 2.72
CA THR A 76 -10.44 16.48 2.15
C THR A 76 -11.75 17.14 1.80
N LEU A 77 -11.76 18.46 1.80
CA LEU A 77 -12.91 19.28 1.42
C LEU A 77 -12.73 19.77 -0.01
N SER A 78 -13.66 19.39 -0.89
CA SER A 78 -13.59 19.78 -2.31
C SER A 78 -13.68 21.29 -2.48
N SER A 79 -14.51 21.96 -1.71
CA SER A 79 -14.68 23.42 -1.73
C SER A 79 -13.42 24.17 -1.28
N ALA A 80 -12.62 23.59 -0.37
CA ALA A 80 -11.42 24.22 0.19
C ALA A 80 -10.21 24.19 -0.76
N HIS A 81 -10.26 23.44 -1.86
CA HIS A 81 -9.18 23.43 -2.86
C HIS A 81 -9.08 24.73 -3.67
N TRP A 82 -10.19 25.46 -3.81
CA TRP A 82 -10.27 26.68 -4.61
C TRP A 82 -10.13 27.96 -3.79
N LYS A 83 -9.99 27.84 -2.46
CA LYS A 83 -9.81 28.98 -1.56
C LYS A 83 -8.35 29.42 -1.49
N ARG A 84 -8.11 30.69 -1.12
CA ARG A 84 -6.76 31.26 -1.01
C ARG A 84 -6.05 30.73 0.22
N VAL A 85 -4.92 30.05 -0.01
CA VAL A 85 -4.07 29.51 1.05
C VAL A 85 -3.43 30.65 1.84
N GLY A 86 -3.42 30.52 3.16
CA GLY A 86 -2.86 31.51 4.09
C GLY A 86 -3.79 32.68 4.45
N ILE A 87 -4.92 32.85 3.76
CA ILE A 87 -5.93 33.88 4.05
C ILE A 87 -7.25 33.21 4.46
N ASP A 88 -7.83 32.40 3.58
CA ASP A 88 -9.13 31.77 3.78
C ASP A 88 -9.00 30.36 4.38
N VAL A 89 -7.94 29.63 4.02
CA VAL A 89 -7.65 28.26 4.47
C VAL A 89 -6.18 28.09 4.80
N PRO A 90 -5.83 27.24 5.80
CA PRO A 90 -4.43 27.00 6.17
C PRO A 90 -3.69 26.15 5.11
N HIS A 91 -4.40 25.27 4.42
CA HIS A 91 -3.85 24.40 3.38
C HIS A 91 -4.95 24.01 2.39
N PRO A 92 -4.62 23.72 1.09
CA PRO A 92 -5.62 23.26 0.12
C PRO A 92 -6.34 22.00 0.62
N GLY A 93 -7.66 22.01 0.57
CA GLY A 93 -8.49 20.88 1.01
C GLY A 93 -8.72 20.78 2.52
N VAL A 94 -8.20 21.74 3.33
CA VAL A 94 -8.35 21.77 4.79
C VAL A 94 -9.11 23.02 5.21
N ASP A 95 -10.32 22.84 5.73
CA ASP A 95 -11.15 23.94 6.25
C ASP A 95 -12.09 23.41 7.35
N LYS A 96 -12.69 24.32 8.10
CA LYS A 96 -13.75 24.01 9.06
C LYS A 96 -15.08 23.88 8.32
N THR A 97 -15.61 22.67 8.21
CA THR A 97 -16.97 22.48 7.68
C THR A 97 -17.79 21.61 8.61
N ARG A 98 -19.08 21.91 8.69
CA ARG A 98 -20.09 21.09 9.34
C ARG A 98 -20.87 20.21 8.34
N ASP A 99 -20.73 20.46 7.05
CA ASP A 99 -21.46 19.71 6.02
C ASP A 99 -20.66 18.46 5.62
N ASP A 100 -21.23 17.31 5.89
CA ASP A 100 -20.62 16.00 5.56
C ASP A 100 -20.61 15.70 4.05
N ARG A 101 -21.47 16.39 3.28
CA ARG A 101 -21.57 16.19 1.82
C ARG A 101 -20.34 16.67 1.05
N ASP A 102 -19.59 17.62 1.60
CA ASP A 102 -18.37 18.16 0.96
C ASP A 102 -17.11 17.35 1.34
N LYS A 103 -17.21 16.40 2.26
CA LYS A 103 -16.11 15.58 2.74
C LYS A 103 -15.84 14.41 1.79
N LYS A 104 -14.68 14.44 1.12
CA LYS A 104 -14.18 13.32 0.32
C LYS A 104 -13.25 12.44 1.18
N HIS A 105 -13.75 11.30 1.59
CA HIS A 105 -12.98 10.35 2.40
C HIS A 105 -11.97 9.57 1.56
N VAL A 106 -10.75 9.39 2.10
CA VAL A 106 -9.65 8.67 1.48
C VAL A 106 -9.21 7.53 2.41
N LYS A 107 -9.30 6.28 1.92
CA LYS A 107 -8.98 5.05 2.68
C LYS A 107 -7.97 4.13 1.98
N TYR A 108 -7.58 4.44 0.74
CA TYR A 108 -6.80 3.53 -0.10
C TYR A 108 -5.39 3.23 0.43
N TYR A 109 -4.78 4.17 1.18
CA TYR A 109 -3.39 4.05 1.65
C TYR A 109 -3.15 2.83 2.56
N GLN A 110 -4.17 2.37 3.29
CA GLN A 110 -4.09 1.19 4.14
C GLN A 110 -3.93 -0.11 3.33
N TRP A 111 -4.45 -0.14 2.10
CA TRP A 111 -4.51 -1.31 1.23
C TRP A 111 -3.34 -1.43 0.25
N VAL A 112 -2.49 -0.40 0.12
CA VAL A 112 -1.40 -0.36 -0.87
C VAL A 112 -0.45 -1.54 -0.71
N GLY A 113 -0.04 -1.87 0.51
CA GLY A 113 0.85 -3.01 0.78
C GLY A 113 0.22 -4.35 0.35
N PHE A 114 -1.07 -4.55 0.66
CA PHE A 114 -1.80 -5.77 0.26
C PHE A 114 -1.96 -5.86 -1.26
N CYS A 115 -2.32 -4.75 -1.93
CA CYS A 115 -2.44 -4.71 -3.39
C CYS A 115 -1.12 -5.09 -4.07
N LEU A 116 0.00 -4.52 -3.63
CA LEU A 116 1.32 -4.86 -4.16
C LEU A 116 1.67 -6.34 -3.93
N PHE A 117 1.40 -6.87 -2.75
CA PHE A 117 1.62 -8.27 -2.45
C PHE A 117 0.81 -9.21 -3.35
N PHE A 118 -0.48 -8.93 -3.56
CA PHE A 118 -1.33 -9.70 -4.47
C PHE A 118 -0.87 -9.60 -5.93
N GLN A 119 -0.42 -8.43 -6.38
CA GLN A 119 0.13 -8.25 -7.72
C GLN A 119 1.37 -9.11 -7.94
N VAL A 120 2.31 -9.14 -6.98
CA VAL A 120 3.49 -10.01 -7.05
C VAL A 120 3.10 -11.49 -7.11
N SER A 121 2.17 -11.90 -6.25
CA SER A 121 1.69 -13.27 -6.19
C SER A 121 1.02 -13.70 -7.50
N TYR A 122 0.19 -12.82 -8.06
CA TYR A 122 -0.49 -13.05 -9.33
C TYR A 122 0.52 -13.18 -10.49
N LEU A 123 1.44 -12.24 -10.62
CA LEU A 123 2.49 -12.28 -11.67
C LEU A 123 3.32 -13.56 -11.58
N LYS A 124 3.72 -13.95 -10.38
CA LYS A 124 4.48 -15.18 -10.16
C LYS A 124 3.71 -16.42 -10.57
N THR A 125 2.43 -16.51 -10.20
CA THR A 125 1.55 -17.63 -10.55
C THR A 125 1.26 -17.68 -12.04
N PHE A 126 0.98 -16.53 -12.65
CA PHE A 126 0.75 -16.42 -14.09
C PHE A 126 1.97 -16.85 -14.89
N THR A 127 3.16 -16.35 -14.53
CA THR A 127 4.41 -16.70 -15.21
C THR A 127 4.73 -18.18 -15.05
N PHE A 128 4.49 -18.74 -13.85
CA PHE A 128 4.69 -20.16 -13.60
C PHE A 128 3.78 -21.05 -14.47
N ASN A 129 2.52 -20.67 -14.62
CA ASN A 129 1.58 -21.41 -15.45
C ASN A 129 1.86 -21.25 -16.95
N PHE A 130 2.28 -20.06 -17.39
CA PHE A 130 2.57 -19.78 -18.81
C PHE A 130 3.87 -20.44 -19.29
N VAL A 131 4.87 -20.54 -18.44
CA VAL A 131 6.15 -21.21 -18.73
C VAL A 131 6.05 -22.73 -18.66
N LYS A 132 4.96 -23.26 -18.10
CA LYS A 132 4.74 -24.71 -17.94
C LYS A 132 4.07 -25.35 -19.17
N TYR A 133 3.50 -24.55 -20.10
CA TYR A 133 2.96 -25.01 -21.38
C TYR A 133 3.93 -24.70 -22.52
#